data_f40f2c5d816faaaa99ded0c0a7011d67
#
_entry.id   f40f2c5d816faaaa99ded0c0a7011d67
#
_cell.length_a   1.000
_cell.length_b   1.000
_cell.length_c   1.000
_cell.angle_alpha   90.00
_cell.angle_beta   90.00
_cell.angle_gamma   90.00
#
_symmetry.space_group_name_H-M   'P 1'
#
loop_
_entity.id
_entity.type
_entity.pdbx_description
1 polymer ?
#
loop_
_entity_poly.entity_id
_entity_poly.type
_entity_poly.pdbx_seq_one_letter_code
_entity_poly.pdbx_strand_id
1 'polypeptide(L)'
;DAVVVALASETGDKRLVAYVTHDDARQMQAQEAQSQRLDFIDALKGHLGQALPDYMVPPVFVVLEQLPLTANGKVDRKGLPKPEMALQQQLYVAPRTETEKLLCEVWQEVLGIERVGVTDNFFALGGHSLLIMQVIARLQQRNIEMTARDVFTSPTLSDFAIVIDAAGESKSTQYLAPENLIPAGCEHITPAMLPLVSLNEQEIAGIVARVPGGASNIQDIYPLGPLQEGIYFHYQMSEGVDPYIQASLFSIDGEQALLSFIEGLQFIIDRHDILRTAIISEGLPQAVQVVYRHVDVPVSWLELEFEREQDYLEHMQGLCAPSAQSMDLSRASLLRLRIARVPGSERHFVLVQLHHMVTDHVGLDIIYNELEVYEAGGQLSLPRAVPYREFIARTQYLAQQHDAGAYFTSVLGDVDEPTLPFGLVNVYGDGSRIEEDR
;
A
#
# COMPACT_ATOMS: atom_id res chain seq x y z
N ASP A 1 -2.31 37.86 10.91
CA ASP A 1 -1.62 36.88 11.78
C ASP A 1 -1.96 35.47 11.34
N ALA A 2 -1.03 34.52 11.60
CA ALA A 2 -1.24 33.13 11.26
C ALA A 2 -0.63 32.18 12.30
N VAL A 3 -1.25 31.03 12.52
CA VAL A 3 -0.67 29.92 13.28
C VAL A 3 -0.99 28.61 12.61
N VAL A 4 0.02 27.73 12.48
CA VAL A 4 -0.16 26.37 11.95
C VAL A 4 -0.01 25.39 13.10
N VAL A 5 -0.94 24.43 13.18
CA VAL A 5 -0.91 23.34 14.17
C VAL A 5 -1.07 22.00 13.48
N ALA A 6 -0.39 20.99 14.00
CA ALA A 6 -0.57 19.61 13.59
C ALA A 6 -1.65 18.97 14.50
N LEU A 7 -2.79 18.62 13.92
CA LEU A 7 -3.89 17.96 14.63
C LEU A 7 -3.89 16.47 14.28
N ALA A 8 -4.04 15.62 15.29
CA ALA A 8 -4.25 14.19 15.08
C ALA A 8 -5.70 13.93 14.64
N SER A 9 -5.88 13.12 13.61
CA SER A 9 -7.19 12.56 13.21
C SER A 9 -7.63 11.48 14.20
N GLU A 10 -8.86 11.03 14.10
CA GLU A 10 -9.34 9.86 14.90
C GLU A 10 -8.60 8.56 14.55
N THR A 11 -7.99 8.49 13.35
CA THR A 11 -7.16 7.38 12.88
C THR A 11 -5.69 7.49 13.31
N GLY A 12 -5.30 8.56 14.04
CA GLY A 12 -3.94 8.76 14.56
C GLY A 12 -3.01 9.55 13.63
N ASP A 13 -3.40 9.81 12.38
CA ASP A 13 -2.61 10.61 11.44
C ASP A 13 -2.60 12.09 11.82
N LYS A 14 -1.45 12.75 11.62
CA LYS A 14 -1.31 14.19 11.88
C LYS A 14 -1.50 14.99 10.61
N ARG A 15 -2.44 15.94 10.61
CA ARG A 15 -2.64 16.90 9.51
C ARG A 15 -2.32 18.32 9.93
N LEU A 16 -1.80 19.12 9.00
CA LEU A 16 -1.55 20.54 9.23
C LEU A 16 -2.83 21.34 9.05
N VAL A 17 -3.12 22.23 10.00
CA VAL A 17 -4.23 23.18 9.93
C VAL A 17 -3.68 24.58 10.14
N ALA A 18 -3.93 25.49 9.20
CA ALA A 18 -3.58 26.90 9.31
C ALA A 18 -4.78 27.72 9.79
N TYR A 19 -4.59 28.43 10.88
CA TYR A 19 -5.52 29.46 11.36
C TYR A 19 -4.96 30.80 10.98
N VAL A 20 -5.73 31.61 10.23
CA VAL A 20 -5.28 32.90 9.69
C VAL A 20 -6.30 33.97 10.00
N THR A 21 -5.83 35.22 10.19
CA THR A 21 -6.70 36.39 10.34
C THR A 21 -6.60 37.26 9.09
N HIS A 22 -7.71 37.87 8.70
CA HIS A 22 -7.78 38.84 7.61
C HIS A 22 -8.38 40.16 8.11
N ASP A 23 -7.74 41.26 7.80
CA ASP A 23 -8.11 42.58 8.38
C ASP A 23 -9.50 43.05 7.92
N ASP A 24 -9.96 42.69 6.75
CA ASP A 24 -11.27 43.06 6.20
C ASP A 24 -12.43 42.17 6.68
N ALA A 25 -12.15 41.06 7.39
CA ALA A 25 -13.18 40.13 7.89
C ALA A 25 -14.20 40.77 8.84
N ARG A 26 -13.89 41.99 9.35
CA ARG A 26 -14.73 42.73 10.31
C ARG A 26 -15.83 43.61 9.68
N GLN A 27 -15.82 43.86 8.37
CA GLN A 27 -16.68 44.90 7.76
C GLN A 27 -17.67 44.37 6.69
N MET A 28 -17.75 43.05 6.44
CA MET A 28 -18.45 42.51 5.29
C MET A 28 -19.80 41.87 5.60
N GLN A 29 -20.79 42.03 4.68
CA GLN A 29 -22.06 41.31 4.70
C GLN A 29 -21.82 39.81 4.37
N ALA A 30 -22.60 38.90 4.98
CA ALA A 30 -22.32 37.46 5.05
C ALA A 30 -22.07 36.75 3.72
N GLN A 31 -22.66 37.16 2.61
CA GLN A 31 -22.49 36.52 1.29
C GLN A 31 -21.26 36.99 0.52
N GLU A 32 -20.89 38.29 0.59
CA GLU A 32 -19.67 38.79 -0.05
C GLU A 32 -18.43 38.36 0.72
N ALA A 33 -18.52 38.24 2.06
CA ALA A 33 -17.44 37.74 2.91
C ALA A 33 -16.98 36.30 2.58
N GLN A 34 -17.87 35.47 2.04
CA GLN A 34 -17.57 34.05 1.74
C GLN A 34 -16.76 33.90 0.47
N SER A 35 -17.11 34.60 -0.61
CA SER A 35 -16.32 34.58 -1.86
C SER A 35 -14.92 35.10 -1.64
N GLN A 36 -14.77 36.23 -0.91
CA GLN A 36 -13.46 36.81 -0.65
C GLN A 36 -12.61 35.99 0.32
N ARG A 37 -13.24 35.24 1.25
CA ARG A 37 -12.49 34.24 2.07
C ARG A 37 -11.92 33.12 1.23
N LEU A 38 -12.66 32.63 0.25
CA LEU A 38 -12.18 31.61 -0.68
C LEU A 38 -11.04 32.13 -1.55
N ASP A 39 -11.20 33.31 -2.16
CA ASP A 39 -10.15 33.96 -2.95
C ASP A 39 -8.88 34.20 -2.13
N PHE A 40 -9.03 34.58 -0.86
CA PHE A 40 -7.90 34.77 0.06
C PHE A 40 -7.20 33.44 0.39
N ILE A 41 -7.96 32.36 0.65
CA ILE A 41 -7.38 31.04 0.91
C ILE A 41 -6.65 30.52 -0.32
N ASP A 42 -7.22 30.70 -1.52
CA ASP A 42 -6.62 30.26 -2.78
C ASP A 42 -5.33 31.05 -3.09
N ALA A 43 -5.32 32.35 -2.82
CA ALA A 43 -4.12 33.16 -2.93
C ALA A 43 -3.02 32.73 -1.95
N LEU A 44 -3.40 32.38 -0.70
CA LEU A 44 -2.45 31.84 0.30
C LEU A 44 -1.88 30.49 -0.13
N LYS A 45 -2.73 29.58 -0.60
CA LYS A 45 -2.29 28.26 -1.10
C LYS A 45 -1.35 28.40 -2.29
N GLY A 46 -1.72 29.27 -3.26
CA GLY A 46 -0.87 29.55 -4.41
C GLY A 46 0.49 30.14 -4.03
N HIS A 47 0.53 31.03 -3.04
CA HIS A 47 1.78 31.61 -2.53
C HIS A 47 2.64 30.56 -1.80
N LEU A 48 2.02 29.76 -0.95
CA LEU A 48 2.72 28.70 -0.21
C LEU A 48 3.25 27.59 -1.13
N GLY A 49 2.48 27.20 -2.16
CA GLY A 49 2.89 26.18 -3.14
C GLY A 49 4.08 26.58 -4.02
N GLN A 50 4.38 27.90 -4.11
CA GLN A 50 5.60 28.39 -4.77
C GLN A 50 6.86 28.30 -3.87
N ALA A 51 6.67 28.23 -2.55
CA ALA A 51 7.75 28.31 -1.57
C ALA A 51 7.97 27.01 -0.78
N LEU A 52 6.97 26.15 -0.72
CA LEU A 52 6.97 24.91 0.08
C LEU A 52 6.62 23.71 -0.80
N PRO A 53 7.17 22.53 -0.48
CA PRO A 53 6.68 21.27 -1.02
C PRO A 53 5.19 21.05 -0.69
N ASP A 54 4.44 20.40 -1.54
CA ASP A 54 2.98 20.20 -1.41
C ASP A 54 2.56 19.61 -0.07
N TYR A 55 3.33 18.68 0.48
CA TYR A 55 3.05 18.05 1.79
C TYR A 55 3.25 19.00 2.99
N MET A 56 3.90 20.15 2.81
CA MET A 56 4.05 21.19 3.84
C MET A 56 3.00 22.29 3.73
N VAL A 57 2.25 22.36 2.63
CA VAL A 57 1.15 23.30 2.48
C VAL A 57 -0.05 22.80 3.30
N PRO A 58 -0.55 23.57 4.30
CA PRO A 58 -1.68 23.14 5.09
C PRO A 58 -2.90 22.86 4.18
N PRO A 59 -3.51 21.68 4.22
CA PRO A 59 -4.70 21.38 3.42
C PRO A 59 -5.93 22.16 3.91
N VAL A 60 -5.97 22.53 5.18
CA VAL A 60 -7.10 23.20 5.82
C VAL A 60 -6.68 24.59 6.31
N PHE A 61 -7.44 25.60 5.89
CA PHE A 61 -7.32 26.98 6.36
C PHE A 61 -8.60 27.39 7.08
N VAL A 62 -8.45 27.88 8.31
CA VAL A 62 -9.53 28.43 9.13
C VAL A 62 -9.32 29.93 9.25
N VAL A 63 -10.20 30.74 8.64
CA VAL A 63 -10.13 32.20 8.74
C VAL A 63 -10.89 32.64 9.98
N LEU A 64 -10.19 33.29 10.88
CA LEU A 64 -10.70 33.83 12.13
C LEU A 64 -10.68 35.38 12.11
N GLU A 65 -11.59 35.99 12.85
CA GLU A 65 -11.53 37.46 13.09
C GLU A 65 -10.32 37.85 13.92
N GLN A 66 -9.99 37.02 14.91
CA GLN A 66 -8.81 37.17 15.77
C GLN A 66 -8.33 35.82 16.25
N LEU A 67 -7.02 35.63 16.39
CA LEU A 67 -6.47 34.46 17.05
C LEU A 67 -6.74 34.54 18.56
N PRO A 68 -7.19 33.46 19.22
CA PRO A 68 -7.36 33.44 20.66
C PRO A 68 -6.00 33.59 21.33
N LEU A 69 -5.94 34.47 22.36
CA LEU A 69 -4.73 34.76 23.12
C LEU A 69 -4.87 34.31 24.57
N THR A 70 -3.80 33.80 25.14
CA THR A 70 -3.68 33.56 26.58
C THR A 70 -3.59 34.86 27.35
N ALA A 71 -3.76 34.85 28.68
CA ALA A 71 -3.61 36.00 29.54
C ALA A 71 -2.25 36.73 29.40
N ASN A 72 -1.23 36.05 28.90
CA ASN A 72 0.12 36.58 28.66
C ASN A 72 0.33 37.07 27.21
N GLY A 73 -0.72 37.20 26.40
CA GLY A 73 -0.66 37.68 25.01
C GLY A 73 -0.07 36.70 23.99
N LYS A 74 0.12 35.42 24.32
CA LYS A 74 0.55 34.39 23.39
C LYS A 74 -0.67 33.69 22.78
N VAL A 75 -0.54 33.17 21.56
CA VAL A 75 -1.62 32.38 20.91
C VAL A 75 -2.03 31.18 21.77
N ASP A 76 -3.31 31.14 22.14
CA ASP A 76 -3.90 30.01 22.83
C ASP A 76 -4.27 28.91 21.86
N ARG A 77 -3.34 27.96 21.65
CA ARG A 77 -3.54 26.83 20.75
C ARG A 77 -4.67 25.90 21.18
N LYS A 78 -5.04 25.87 22.47
CA LYS A 78 -6.15 25.07 22.99
C LYS A 78 -7.51 25.71 22.76
N GLY A 79 -7.54 27.05 22.68
CA GLY A 79 -8.72 27.83 22.36
C GLY A 79 -9.04 27.95 20.87
N LEU A 80 -8.22 27.37 20.00
CA LEU A 80 -8.50 27.35 18.55
C LEU A 80 -9.72 26.47 18.25
N PRO A 81 -10.66 26.90 17.38
CA PRO A 81 -11.84 26.13 17.03
C PRO A 81 -11.45 24.86 16.26
N LYS A 82 -12.22 23.79 16.45
CA LYS A 82 -12.01 22.56 15.69
C LYS A 82 -12.28 22.82 14.19
N PRO A 83 -11.42 22.28 13.28
CA PRO A 83 -11.56 22.51 11.84
C PRO A 83 -12.89 22.03 11.24
N GLU A 84 -13.51 21.02 11.82
CA GLU A 84 -14.78 20.43 11.39
C GLU A 84 -15.94 21.44 11.41
N MET A 85 -15.94 22.38 12.37
CA MET A 85 -16.96 23.46 12.43
C MET A 85 -16.78 24.49 11.31
N ALA A 86 -15.56 24.67 10.79
CA ALA A 86 -15.28 25.60 9.68
C ALA A 86 -15.58 24.98 8.30
N LEU A 87 -15.43 23.67 8.16
CA LEU A 87 -15.72 22.93 6.94
C LEU A 87 -17.24 22.73 6.71
N GLN A 88 -18.04 22.60 7.76
CA GLN A 88 -19.51 22.50 7.68
C GLN A 88 -20.21 23.76 7.14
N GLN A 89 -19.51 24.88 7.08
CA GLN A 89 -20.04 26.14 6.56
C GLN A 89 -19.76 26.38 5.07
N GLN A 90 -18.98 25.52 4.40
CA GLN A 90 -18.85 25.57 2.95
C GLN A 90 -20.16 25.12 2.30
N LEU A 91 -20.62 25.86 1.28
CA LEU A 91 -21.87 25.58 0.58
C LEU A 91 -21.90 24.15 0.03
N TYR A 92 -22.55 23.25 0.76
CA TYR A 92 -22.80 21.91 0.25
C TYR A 92 -23.61 21.98 -1.03
N VAL A 93 -23.06 21.48 -2.10
CA VAL A 93 -23.77 21.25 -3.36
C VAL A 93 -24.02 19.76 -3.50
N ALA A 94 -25.28 19.39 -3.52
CA ALA A 94 -25.68 17.98 -3.64
C ALA A 94 -25.28 17.40 -5.01
N PRO A 95 -24.96 16.11 -5.09
CA PRO A 95 -24.65 15.44 -6.34
C PRO A 95 -25.89 15.44 -7.28
N ARG A 96 -25.64 15.65 -8.57
CA ARG A 96 -26.66 15.80 -9.62
C ARG A 96 -26.66 14.62 -10.58
N THR A 97 -25.48 14.07 -10.91
CA THR A 97 -25.33 12.92 -11.80
C THR A 97 -25.17 11.63 -11.00
N GLU A 98 -25.35 10.49 -11.65
CA GLU A 98 -25.12 9.18 -11.01
C GLU A 98 -23.62 9.00 -10.67
N THR A 99 -22.71 9.51 -11.49
CA THR A 99 -21.26 9.51 -11.24
C THR A 99 -20.92 10.36 -10.03
N GLU A 100 -21.50 11.56 -9.90
CA GLU A 100 -21.31 12.41 -8.71
C GLU A 100 -21.82 11.73 -7.43
N LYS A 101 -22.98 11.04 -7.48
CA LYS A 101 -23.53 10.29 -6.33
C LYS A 101 -22.60 9.17 -5.91
N LEU A 102 -22.17 8.36 -6.86
CA LEU A 102 -21.23 7.26 -6.64
C LEU A 102 -19.92 7.76 -6.02
N LEU A 103 -19.37 8.87 -6.53
CA LEU A 103 -18.14 9.46 -5.98
C LEU A 103 -18.34 9.99 -4.57
N CYS A 104 -19.50 10.63 -4.28
CA CYS A 104 -19.82 11.05 -2.92
C CYS A 104 -19.80 9.87 -1.95
N GLU A 105 -20.43 8.75 -2.30
CA GLU A 105 -20.46 7.53 -1.49
C GLU A 105 -19.04 6.98 -1.26
N VAL A 106 -18.25 6.85 -2.33
CA VAL A 106 -16.88 6.33 -2.26
C VAL A 106 -15.98 7.23 -1.39
N TRP A 107 -16.07 8.56 -1.55
CA TRP A 107 -15.26 9.47 -0.74
C TRP A 107 -15.72 9.52 0.72
N GLN A 108 -17.03 9.44 1.01
CA GLN A 108 -17.53 9.32 2.38
C GLN A 108 -16.98 8.08 3.08
N GLU A 109 -17.02 6.92 2.40
CA GLU A 109 -16.50 5.67 2.93
C GLU A 109 -14.99 5.73 3.18
N VAL A 110 -14.21 6.24 2.20
CA VAL A 110 -12.74 6.25 2.26
C VAL A 110 -12.22 7.30 3.24
N LEU A 111 -12.86 8.47 3.29
CA LEU A 111 -12.46 9.59 4.16
C LEU A 111 -13.05 9.50 5.58
N GLY A 112 -14.02 8.58 5.81
CA GLY A 112 -14.70 8.44 7.10
C GLY A 112 -15.53 9.67 7.51
N ILE A 113 -16.14 10.37 6.54
CA ILE A 113 -16.91 11.59 6.77
C ILE A 113 -18.39 11.42 6.38
N GLU A 114 -19.29 12.05 7.12
CA GLU A 114 -20.73 11.86 6.93
C GLU A 114 -21.25 12.48 5.62
N ARG A 115 -20.57 13.49 5.08
CA ARG A 115 -21.13 14.25 3.95
C ARG A 115 -20.03 14.81 3.05
N VAL A 116 -20.18 14.58 1.73
CA VAL A 116 -19.31 15.11 0.66
C VAL A 116 -20.20 15.80 -0.37
N GLY A 117 -19.83 17.02 -0.80
CA GLY A 117 -20.48 17.77 -1.87
C GLY A 117 -19.66 17.75 -3.17
N VAL A 118 -20.30 18.12 -4.29
CA VAL A 118 -19.63 18.07 -5.61
C VAL A 118 -18.51 19.10 -5.78
N THR A 119 -18.52 20.16 -5.00
CA THR A 119 -17.47 21.20 -4.99
C THR A 119 -16.35 20.91 -4.02
N ASP A 120 -16.44 19.82 -3.26
CA ASP A 120 -15.43 19.47 -2.29
C ASP A 120 -14.17 18.96 -2.97
N ASN A 121 -13.02 19.32 -2.38
CA ASN A 121 -11.71 18.89 -2.83
C ASN A 121 -11.22 17.74 -1.95
N PHE A 122 -10.82 16.64 -2.58
CA PHE A 122 -10.39 15.41 -1.91
C PHE A 122 -9.31 15.66 -0.84
N PHE A 123 -8.29 16.44 -1.20
CA PHE A 123 -7.17 16.74 -0.29
C PHE A 123 -7.58 17.69 0.85
N ALA A 124 -8.49 18.64 0.56
CA ALA A 124 -9.03 19.54 1.57
C ALA A 124 -9.87 18.80 2.62
N LEU A 125 -10.53 17.71 2.22
CA LEU A 125 -11.26 16.82 3.13
C LEU A 125 -10.36 15.87 3.94
N GLY A 126 -9.05 15.93 3.74
CA GLY A 126 -8.07 15.07 4.44
C GLY A 126 -7.57 13.89 3.62
N GLY A 127 -7.93 13.81 2.34
CA GLY A 127 -7.42 12.80 1.42
C GLY A 127 -5.91 12.92 1.21
N HIS A 128 -5.24 11.79 1.06
CA HIS A 128 -3.80 11.68 0.78
C HIS A 128 -3.54 10.50 -0.17
N SER A 129 -2.30 10.32 -0.60
CA SER A 129 -1.93 9.35 -1.64
C SER A 129 -2.41 7.92 -1.35
N LEU A 130 -2.36 7.48 -0.09
CA LEU A 130 -2.82 6.14 0.29
C LEU A 130 -4.35 6.00 0.12
N LEU A 131 -5.12 7.02 0.53
CA LEU A 131 -6.57 7.02 0.37
C LEU A 131 -7.00 7.12 -1.10
N ILE A 132 -6.18 7.75 -1.97
CA ILE A 132 -6.41 7.73 -3.42
C ILE A 132 -6.41 6.29 -3.94
N MET A 133 -5.49 5.46 -3.49
CA MET A 133 -5.44 4.05 -3.91
C MET A 133 -6.69 3.28 -3.48
N GLN A 134 -7.24 3.59 -2.30
CA GLN A 134 -8.51 3.01 -1.85
C GLN A 134 -9.69 3.49 -2.70
N VAL A 135 -9.75 4.78 -3.06
CA VAL A 135 -10.76 5.32 -3.99
C VAL A 135 -10.70 4.58 -5.32
N ILE A 136 -9.50 4.44 -5.90
CA ILE A 136 -9.30 3.74 -7.18
C ILE A 136 -9.76 2.28 -7.08
N ALA A 137 -9.37 1.57 -6.02
CA ALA A 137 -9.78 0.19 -5.81
C ALA A 137 -11.32 0.04 -5.74
N ARG A 138 -12.02 0.97 -5.06
CA ARG A 138 -13.49 0.96 -4.99
C ARG A 138 -14.17 1.31 -6.31
N LEU A 139 -13.57 2.20 -7.11
CA LEU A 139 -14.04 2.52 -8.46
C LEU A 139 -13.85 1.33 -9.40
N GLN A 140 -12.71 0.62 -9.31
CA GLN A 140 -12.45 -0.59 -10.08
C GLN A 140 -13.46 -1.72 -9.79
N GLN A 141 -13.85 -1.90 -8.51
CA GLN A 141 -14.92 -2.85 -8.14
C GLN A 141 -16.27 -2.52 -8.80
N ARG A 142 -16.45 -1.26 -9.22
CA ARG A 142 -17.63 -0.77 -9.95
C ARG A 142 -17.39 -0.64 -11.47
N ASN A 143 -16.33 -1.28 -11.98
CA ASN A 143 -15.90 -1.26 -13.39
C ASN A 143 -15.54 0.15 -13.91
N ILE A 144 -15.07 1.03 -13.05
CA ILE A 144 -14.58 2.36 -13.41
C ILE A 144 -13.06 2.34 -13.28
N GLU A 145 -12.37 2.47 -14.40
CA GLU A 145 -10.90 2.50 -14.46
C GLU A 145 -10.39 3.94 -14.39
N MET A 146 -9.68 4.25 -13.30
CA MET A 146 -9.06 5.56 -13.08
C MET A 146 -7.64 5.37 -12.54
N THR A 147 -6.79 6.37 -12.76
CA THR A 147 -5.41 6.39 -12.26
C THR A 147 -5.26 7.37 -11.08
N ALA A 148 -4.23 7.18 -10.27
CA ALA A 148 -3.91 8.15 -9.21
C ALA A 148 -3.69 9.56 -9.78
N ARG A 149 -3.11 9.67 -10.97
CA ARG A 149 -2.91 10.93 -11.68
C ARG A 149 -4.22 11.67 -11.92
N ASP A 150 -5.29 10.96 -12.27
CA ASP A 150 -6.59 11.58 -12.56
C ASP A 150 -7.16 12.26 -11.31
N VAL A 151 -6.98 11.67 -10.13
CA VAL A 151 -7.38 12.29 -8.85
C VAL A 151 -6.51 13.51 -8.53
N PHE A 152 -5.20 13.45 -8.79
CA PHE A 152 -4.30 14.60 -8.58
C PHE A 152 -4.60 15.75 -9.52
N THR A 153 -4.93 15.48 -10.78
CA THR A 153 -5.23 16.52 -11.79
C THR A 153 -6.64 17.07 -11.68
N SER A 154 -7.55 16.31 -11.06
CA SER A 154 -8.96 16.68 -10.91
C SER A 154 -9.41 16.47 -9.44
N PRO A 155 -8.86 17.28 -8.51
CA PRO A 155 -9.02 17.05 -7.08
C PRO A 155 -10.40 17.40 -6.53
N THR A 156 -11.25 18.11 -7.28
CA THR A 156 -12.64 18.34 -6.86
C THR A 156 -13.53 17.20 -7.35
N LEU A 157 -14.59 16.87 -6.59
CA LEU A 157 -15.46 15.77 -6.94
C LEU A 157 -16.13 15.98 -8.30
N SER A 158 -16.58 17.19 -8.63
CA SER A 158 -17.19 17.51 -9.91
C SER A 158 -16.23 17.34 -11.09
N ASP A 159 -14.97 17.81 -10.95
CA ASP A 159 -13.98 17.67 -12.01
C ASP A 159 -13.61 16.20 -12.22
N PHE A 160 -13.50 15.45 -11.13
CA PHE A 160 -13.23 14.02 -11.19
C PHE A 160 -14.40 13.24 -11.81
N ALA A 161 -15.65 13.63 -11.53
CA ALA A 161 -16.82 13.06 -12.18
C ALA A 161 -16.82 13.30 -13.70
N ILE A 162 -16.43 14.49 -14.15
CA ILE A 162 -16.30 14.81 -15.59
C ILE A 162 -15.25 13.91 -16.25
N VAL A 163 -14.11 13.67 -15.59
CA VAL A 163 -13.05 12.79 -16.12
C VAL A 163 -13.56 11.35 -16.23
N ILE A 164 -14.32 10.86 -15.25
CA ILE A 164 -14.92 9.52 -15.28
C ILE A 164 -15.94 9.41 -16.42
N ASP A 165 -16.84 10.39 -16.56
CA ASP A 165 -17.87 10.39 -17.61
C ASP A 165 -17.23 10.43 -19.01
N ALA A 166 -16.20 11.25 -19.20
CA ALA A 166 -15.41 11.30 -20.45
C ALA A 166 -14.66 9.99 -20.75
N ALA A 167 -14.13 9.33 -19.72
CA ALA A 167 -13.48 8.02 -19.86
C ALA A 167 -14.51 6.92 -20.20
N GLY A 168 -15.72 7.02 -19.67
CA GLY A 168 -16.83 6.09 -19.94
C GLY A 168 -17.36 6.17 -21.39
N GLU A 169 -17.28 7.34 -22.05
CA GLU A 169 -17.59 7.51 -23.46
C GLU A 169 -16.50 6.96 -24.39
N SER A 170 -15.25 7.00 -23.97
CA SER A 170 -14.16 6.24 -24.58
C SER A 170 -14.28 4.79 -24.13
N LYS A 171 -14.96 3.95 -24.92
CA LYS A 171 -14.93 2.50 -24.73
C LYS A 171 -13.48 2.04 -24.64
N SER A 172 -12.92 2.02 -23.44
CA SER A 172 -11.69 1.28 -23.19
C SER A 172 -12.02 -0.15 -23.59
N THR A 173 -11.31 -0.69 -24.54
CA THR A 173 -11.28 -2.13 -24.80
C THR A 173 -10.92 -2.77 -23.47
N GLN A 174 -11.92 -3.34 -22.80
CA GLN A 174 -11.74 -3.97 -21.50
C GLN A 174 -10.68 -5.04 -21.68
N TYR A 175 -9.49 -4.78 -21.12
CA TYR A 175 -8.42 -5.76 -21.17
C TYR A 175 -8.84 -6.95 -20.33
N LEU A 176 -9.00 -8.11 -20.97
CA LEU A 176 -9.22 -9.37 -20.30
C LEU A 176 -7.88 -10.11 -20.21
N ALA A 177 -7.43 -10.38 -19.00
CA ALA A 177 -6.25 -11.22 -18.81
C ALA A 177 -6.49 -12.61 -19.44
N PRO A 178 -5.49 -13.19 -20.13
CA PRO A 178 -5.60 -14.54 -20.65
C PRO A 178 -5.97 -15.53 -19.52
N GLU A 179 -6.82 -16.49 -19.79
CA GLU A 179 -7.20 -17.51 -18.82
C GLU A 179 -6.00 -18.37 -18.40
N ASN A 180 -6.05 -18.87 -17.17
CA ASN A 180 -5.12 -19.90 -16.73
C ASN A 180 -5.48 -21.22 -17.40
N LEU A 181 -4.53 -21.79 -18.15
CA LEU A 181 -4.74 -23.01 -18.93
C LEU A 181 -4.18 -24.26 -18.25
N ILE A 182 -3.59 -24.17 -17.05
CA ILE A 182 -3.11 -25.32 -16.28
C ILE A 182 -4.27 -25.91 -15.45
N PRO A 183 -4.87 -27.04 -15.83
CA PRO A 183 -5.99 -27.60 -15.11
C PRO A 183 -5.59 -28.16 -13.74
N ALA A 184 -6.54 -28.31 -12.83
CA ALA A 184 -6.31 -29.01 -11.58
C ALA A 184 -5.93 -30.47 -11.85
N GLY A 185 -4.91 -30.99 -11.12
CA GLY A 185 -4.41 -32.34 -11.32
C GLY A 185 -3.60 -32.56 -12.60
N CYS A 186 -3.11 -31.47 -13.21
CA CYS A 186 -2.25 -31.56 -14.40
C CYS A 186 -0.97 -32.34 -14.09
N GLU A 187 -0.72 -33.41 -14.83
CA GLU A 187 0.52 -34.22 -14.68
C GLU A 187 1.63 -33.75 -15.62
N HIS A 188 1.28 -33.02 -16.68
CA HIS A 188 2.24 -32.58 -17.70
C HIS A 188 1.87 -31.19 -18.19
N ILE A 189 2.73 -30.19 -17.89
CA ILE A 189 2.57 -28.80 -18.32
C ILE A 189 3.29 -28.62 -19.66
N THR A 190 2.59 -28.01 -20.61
CA THR A 190 3.12 -27.73 -21.95
C THR A 190 3.29 -26.22 -22.17
N PRO A 191 4.17 -25.79 -23.09
CA PRO A 191 4.33 -24.36 -23.44
C PRO A 191 3.03 -23.66 -23.80
N ALA A 192 2.09 -24.36 -24.44
CA ALA A 192 0.79 -23.81 -24.83
C ALA A 192 -0.12 -23.45 -23.64
N MET A 193 0.16 -23.98 -22.44
CA MET A 193 -0.58 -23.68 -21.21
C MET A 193 -0.08 -22.42 -20.50
N LEU A 194 0.98 -21.78 -21.00
CA LEU A 194 1.67 -20.64 -20.39
C LEU A 194 1.51 -19.37 -21.23
N PRO A 195 0.32 -18.74 -21.26
CA PRO A 195 0.07 -17.60 -22.15
C PRO A 195 0.83 -16.32 -21.77
N LEU A 196 1.37 -16.24 -20.55
CA LEU A 196 2.07 -15.05 -20.04
C LEU A 196 3.60 -15.16 -20.11
N VAL A 197 4.15 -16.34 -20.40
CA VAL A 197 5.60 -16.56 -20.49
C VAL A 197 5.92 -17.60 -21.57
N SER A 198 7.01 -17.38 -22.29
CA SER A 198 7.50 -18.34 -23.30
C SER A 198 8.59 -19.19 -22.68
N LEU A 199 8.28 -20.47 -22.44
CA LEU A 199 9.24 -21.48 -21.96
C LEU A 199 9.15 -22.72 -22.84
N ASN A 200 10.28 -23.39 -23.05
CA ASN A 200 10.31 -24.67 -23.75
C ASN A 200 10.04 -25.84 -22.77
N GLU A 201 9.84 -27.07 -23.31
CA GLU A 201 9.52 -28.26 -22.51
C GLU A 201 10.63 -28.62 -21.50
N GLN A 202 11.90 -28.38 -21.84
CA GLN A 202 13.03 -28.66 -20.95
C GLN A 202 13.08 -27.69 -19.77
N GLU A 203 12.80 -26.41 -20.00
CA GLU A 203 12.71 -25.36 -18.97
C GLU A 203 11.54 -25.65 -18.02
N ILE A 204 10.37 -26.02 -18.58
CA ILE A 204 9.20 -26.42 -17.79
C ILE A 204 9.51 -27.67 -16.95
N ALA A 205 10.15 -28.69 -17.53
CA ALA A 205 10.56 -29.88 -16.79
C ALA A 205 11.52 -29.56 -15.64
N GLY A 206 12.44 -28.57 -15.83
CA GLY A 206 13.34 -28.08 -14.80
C GLY A 206 12.59 -27.39 -13.65
N ILE A 207 11.53 -26.61 -13.95
CA ILE A 207 10.65 -26.02 -12.93
C ILE A 207 9.90 -27.11 -12.17
N VAL A 208 9.23 -28.02 -12.89
CA VAL A 208 8.43 -29.10 -12.30
C VAL A 208 9.26 -29.97 -11.34
N ALA A 209 10.52 -30.24 -11.67
CA ALA A 209 11.42 -31.03 -10.82
C ALA A 209 11.75 -30.37 -9.46
N ARG A 210 11.60 -29.04 -9.36
CA ARG A 210 11.88 -28.26 -8.13
C ARG A 210 10.66 -28.06 -7.25
N VAL A 211 9.46 -28.25 -7.79
CA VAL A 211 8.21 -28.02 -7.05
C VAL A 211 7.83 -29.30 -6.29
N PRO A 212 7.62 -29.22 -4.96
CA PRO A 212 7.07 -30.35 -4.20
C PRO A 212 5.71 -30.78 -4.76
N GLY A 213 5.57 -32.06 -5.10
CA GLY A 213 4.38 -32.59 -5.77
C GLY A 213 4.40 -32.45 -7.31
N GLY A 214 5.43 -31.85 -7.88
CA GLY A 214 5.62 -31.77 -9.33
C GLY A 214 4.54 -30.94 -10.04
N ALA A 215 4.23 -31.28 -11.28
CA ALA A 215 3.28 -30.55 -12.11
C ALA A 215 1.88 -30.44 -11.49
N SER A 216 1.43 -31.47 -10.76
CA SER A 216 0.10 -31.47 -10.12
C SER A 216 -0.06 -30.39 -9.05
N ASN A 217 1.04 -29.94 -8.43
CA ASN A 217 1.04 -28.86 -7.46
C ASN A 217 1.31 -27.47 -8.08
N ILE A 218 1.53 -27.36 -9.38
CA ILE A 218 1.68 -26.07 -10.06
C ILE A 218 0.30 -25.55 -10.47
N GLN A 219 -0.05 -24.35 -10.02
CA GLN A 219 -1.26 -23.64 -10.41
C GLN A 219 -1.02 -22.79 -11.66
N ASP A 220 0.11 -22.04 -11.68
CA ASP A 220 0.43 -21.08 -12.74
C ASP A 220 1.94 -20.82 -12.82
N ILE A 221 2.40 -20.31 -13.98
CA ILE A 221 3.77 -19.85 -14.19
C ILE A 221 3.70 -18.57 -15.04
N TYR A 222 4.30 -17.51 -14.55
CA TYR A 222 4.36 -16.23 -15.25
C TYR A 222 5.59 -15.40 -14.83
N PRO A 223 6.02 -14.36 -15.59
CA PRO A 223 7.20 -13.59 -15.26
C PRO A 223 7.00 -12.73 -14.02
N LEU A 224 8.07 -12.11 -13.53
CA LEU A 224 8.02 -11.11 -12.49
C LEU A 224 7.39 -9.82 -13.02
N GLY A 225 6.77 -9.04 -12.12
CA GLY A 225 6.43 -7.65 -12.40
C GLY A 225 7.66 -6.75 -12.30
N PRO A 226 7.64 -5.53 -12.87
CA PRO A 226 8.82 -4.65 -12.95
C PRO A 226 9.45 -4.34 -11.58
N LEU A 227 8.65 -4.11 -10.54
CA LEU A 227 9.17 -3.90 -9.19
C LEU A 227 9.80 -5.18 -8.62
N GLN A 228 9.19 -6.32 -8.87
CA GLN A 228 9.72 -7.61 -8.44
C GLN A 228 11.06 -7.94 -9.12
N GLU A 229 11.25 -7.57 -10.39
CA GLU A 229 12.54 -7.71 -11.08
C GLU A 229 13.63 -6.89 -10.38
N GLY A 230 13.32 -5.65 -9.96
CA GLY A 230 14.23 -4.80 -9.20
C GLY A 230 14.60 -5.40 -7.84
N ILE A 231 13.61 -5.89 -7.08
CA ILE A 231 13.82 -6.57 -5.80
C ILE A 231 14.68 -7.83 -5.99
N TYR A 232 14.36 -8.63 -7.02
CA TYR A 232 15.09 -9.85 -7.34
C TYR A 232 16.54 -9.58 -7.75
N PHE A 233 16.79 -8.53 -8.51
CA PHE A 233 18.15 -8.08 -8.85
C PHE A 233 18.94 -7.73 -7.60
N HIS A 234 18.37 -6.98 -6.67
CA HIS A 234 19.03 -6.64 -5.39
C HIS A 234 19.28 -7.90 -4.54
N TYR A 235 18.32 -8.82 -4.49
CA TYR A 235 18.48 -10.11 -3.80
C TYR A 235 19.69 -10.90 -4.33
N GLN A 236 19.86 -10.96 -5.67
CA GLN A 236 20.99 -11.64 -6.29
C GLN A 236 22.34 -10.94 -6.02
N MET A 237 22.32 -9.62 -5.83
CA MET A 237 23.54 -8.83 -5.54
C MET A 237 23.90 -8.86 -4.05
N SER A 238 22.99 -9.25 -3.16
CA SER A 238 23.18 -9.21 -1.73
C SER A 238 23.99 -10.41 -1.25
N GLU A 239 25.06 -10.16 -0.48
CA GLU A 239 25.88 -11.19 0.15
C GLU A 239 25.29 -11.62 1.51
N GLY A 240 24.08 -12.21 1.50
CA GLY A 240 23.50 -12.88 2.69
C GLY A 240 22.63 -12.01 3.60
N VAL A 241 22.48 -10.72 3.34
CA VAL A 241 21.51 -9.84 4.02
C VAL A 241 20.40 -9.47 3.05
N ASP A 242 19.14 -9.75 3.41
CA ASP A 242 18.01 -9.45 2.57
C ASP A 242 17.18 -8.30 3.17
N PRO A 243 17.32 -7.06 2.64
CA PRO A 243 16.61 -5.90 3.16
C PRO A 243 15.10 -5.90 2.85
N TYR A 244 14.64 -6.84 2.04
CA TYR A 244 13.24 -6.95 1.63
C TYR A 244 12.43 -7.93 2.48
N ILE A 245 12.97 -8.40 3.60
CA ILE A 245 12.23 -9.22 4.56
C ILE A 245 11.69 -8.32 5.65
N GLN A 246 10.38 -8.29 5.78
CA GLN A 246 9.69 -7.68 6.90
C GLN A 246 9.55 -8.71 8.02
N ALA A 247 9.91 -8.31 9.25
CA ALA A 247 9.86 -9.14 10.43
C ALA A 247 8.97 -8.48 11.48
N SER A 248 7.95 -9.20 11.94
CA SER A 248 7.02 -8.75 13.00
C SER A 248 7.02 -9.75 14.15
N LEU A 249 7.31 -9.28 15.36
CA LEU A 249 7.38 -10.12 16.56
C LEU A 249 6.14 -9.92 17.42
N PHE A 250 5.45 -11.02 17.72
CA PHE A 250 4.27 -11.07 18.57
C PHE A 250 4.47 -11.98 19.77
N SER A 251 3.68 -11.79 20.83
CA SER A 251 3.52 -12.78 21.88
C SER A 251 2.10 -13.32 21.88
N ILE A 252 1.96 -14.64 21.92
CA ILE A 252 0.66 -15.34 21.96
C ILE A 252 0.63 -16.21 23.18
N ASP A 253 -0.39 -16.02 24.03
CA ASP A 253 -0.60 -16.80 25.23
C ASP A 253 -1.58 -17.95 24.96
N GLY A 254 -1.17 -19.18 25.26
CA GLY A 254 -1.96 -20.40 25.08
C GLY A 254 -1.73 -21.11 23.73
N GLU A 255 -1.65 -22.43 23.81
CA GLU A 255 -1.43 -23.28 22.63
C GLU A 255 -2.60 -23.21 21.64
N GLN A 256 -3.84 -23.12 22.16
CA GLN A 256 -5.02 -23.03 21.29
C GLN A 256 -5.06 -21.71 20.49
N ALA A 257 -4.67 -20.61 21.08
CA ALA A 257 -4.60 -19.32 20.40
C ALA A 257 -3.51 -19.34 19.29
N LEU A 258 -2.36 -19.95 19.60
CA LEU A 258 -1.30 -20.13 18.61
C LEU A 258 -1.74 -21.00 17.43
N LEU A 259 -2.43 -22.10 17.69
CA LEU A 259 -2.95 -22.98 16.63
C LEU A 259 -3.98 -22.23 15.78
N SER A 260 -4.91 -21.50 16.39
CA SER A 260 -5.90 -20.67 15.67
C SER A 260 -5.23 -19.63 14.77
N PHE A 261 -4.17 -18.98 15.26
CA PHE A 261 -3.39 -18.04 14.47
C PHE A 261 -2.71 -18.70 13.25
N ILE A 262 -2.10 -19.88 13.44
CA ILE A 262 -1.48 -20.64 12.34
C ILE A 262 -2.54 -21.08 11.31
N GLU A 263 -3.69 -21.57 11.77
CA GLU A 263 -4.81 -21.94 10.90
C GLU A 263 -5.36 -20.73 10.11
N GLY A 264 -5.46 -19.57 10.76
CA GLY A 264 -5.83 -18.32 10.10
C GLY A 264 -4.84 -17.93 9.02
N LEU A 265 -3.53 -18.01 9.28
CA LEU A 265 -2.51 -17.75 8.26
C LEU A 265 -2.55 -18.78 7.13
N GLN A 266 -2.84 -20.05 7.42
CA GLN A 266 -3.04 -21.06 6.38
C GLN A 266 -4.22 -20.69 5.48
N PHE A 267 -5.34 -20.26 6.06
CA PHE A 267 -6.49 -19.78 5.28
C PHE A 267 -6.11 -18.63 4.36
N ILE A 268 -5.32 -17.66 4.83
CA ILE A 268 -4.84 -16.51 4.03
C ILE A 268 -3.93 -16.98 2.90
N ILE A 269 -2.98 -17.89 3.16
CA ILE A 269 -2.09 -18.46 2.14
C ILE A 269 -2.89 -19.22 1.06
N ASP A 270 -3.88 -20.00 1.46
CA ASP A 270 -4.73 -20.75 0.52
C ASP A 270 -5.59 -19.82 -0.34
N ARG A 271 -6.00 -18.69 0.24
CA ARG A 271 -6.84 -17.69 -0.41
C ARG A 271 -6.07 -16.84 -1.44
N HIS A 272 -4.86 -16.40 -1.13
CA HIS A 272 -4.04 -15.50 -1.95
C HIS A 272 -2.92 -16.26 -2.65
N ASP A 273 -3.04 -16.43 -3.96
CA ASP A 273 -2.10 -17.20 -4.77
C ASP A 273 -0.67 -16.63 -4.75
N ILE A 274 -0.51 -15.33 -4.63
CA ILE A 274 0.81 -14.69 -4.50
C ILE A 274 1.58 -15.18 -3.26
N LEU A 275 0.91 -15.52 -2.16
CA LEU A 275 1.56 -16.04 -0.96
C LEU A 275 2.01 -17.51 -1.10
N ARG A 276 1.56 -18.19 -2.15
CA ARG A 276 1.96 -19.56 -2.53
C ARG A 276 2.96 -19.59 -3.70
N THR A 277 3.70 -18.50 -3.89
CA THR A 277 4.56 -18.29 -5.06
C THR A 277 6.02 -18.45 -4.68
N ALA A 278 6.78 -19.13 -5.52
CA ALA A 278 8.23 -19.21 -5.51
C ALA A 278 8.81 -18.50 -6.74
N ILE A 279 10.07 -18.05 -6.65
CA ILE A 279 10.79 -17.38 -7.75
C ILE A 279 11.87 -18.36 -8.26
N ILE A 280 11.77 -18.75 -9.50
CA ILE A 280 12.74 -19.66 -10.13
C ILE A 280 13.40 -18.95 -11.32
N SER A 281 14.74 -18.95 -11.36
CA SER A 281 15.51 -18.35 -12.46
C SER A 281 16.58 -19.29 -13.02
N GLU A 282 17.01 -20.27 -12.23
CA GLU A 282 18.13 -21.14 -12.62
C GLU A 282 17.76 -22.03 -13.82
N GLY A 283 18.53 -21.92 -14.89
CA GLY A 283 18.30 -22.65 -16.12
C GLY A 283 17.19 -22.07 -17.00
N LEU A 284 16.73 -20.86 -16.70
CA LEU A 284 15.67 -20.16 -17.43
C LEU A 284 16.20 -18.89 -18.10
N PRO A 285 15.60 -18.44 -19.22
CA PRO A 285 15.99 -17.18 -19.88
C PRO A 285 15.66 -15.95 -19.06
N GLN A 286 14.68 -16.04 -18.15
CA GLN A 286 14.28 -15.00 -17.21
C GLN A 286 13.75 -15.63 -15.92
N ALA A 287 13.76 -14.88 -14.82
CA ALA A 287 13.11 -15.30 -13.59
C ALA A 287 11.59 -15.39 -13.77
N VAL A 288 10.99 -16.41 -13.19
CA VAL A 288 9.54 -16.63 -13.23
C VAL A 288 8.97 -16.83 -11.84
N GLN A 289 7.73 -16.45 -11.68
CA GLN A 289 6.89 -16.79 -10.55
C GLN A 289 6.23 -18.15 -10.82
N VAL A 290 6.37 -19.07 -9.88
CA VAL A 290 5.73 -20.38 -9.92
C VAL A 290 4.74 -20.44 -8.76
N VAL A 291 3.46 -20.45 -9.09
CA VAL A 291 2.37 -20.49 -8.12
C VAL A 291 2.04 -21.93 -7.80
N TYR A 292 2.11 -22.29 -6.52
CA TYR A 292 1.74 -23.62 -6.05
C TYR A 292 0.24 -23.69 -5.74
N ARG A 293 -0.36 -24.85 -5.92
CA ARG A 293 -1.76 -25.08 -5.54
C ARG A 293 -1.94 -25.16 -4.04
N HIS A 294 -0.98 -25.77 -3.37
CA HIS A 294 -0.97 -25.95 -1.94
C HIS A 294 0.43 -25.78 -1.37
N VAL A 295 0.50 -25.06 -0.26
CA VAL A 295 1.71 -24.87 0.56
C VAL A 295 1.26 -24.76 2.01
N ASP A 296 1.84 -25.57 2.88
CA ASP A 296 1.64 -25.43 4.31
C ASP A 296 2.39 -24.18 4.83
N VAL A 297 1.84 -23.49 5.83
CA VAL A 297 2.55 -22.41 6.52
C VAL A 297 3.92 -22.93 7.00
N PRO A 298 5.05 -22.37 6.55
CA PRO A 298 6.34 -22.79 7.03
C PRO A 298 6.54 -22.40 8.51
N VAL A 299 6.46 -23.36 9.43
CA VAL A 299 6.66 -23.15 10.85
C VAL A 299 7.96 -23.76 11.31
N SER A 300 8.81 -22.99 11.97
CA SER A 300 10.06 -23.44 12.58
C SER A 300 10.01 -23.21 14.09
N TRP A 301 10.02 -24.30 14.87
CA TRP A 301 10.15 -24.24 16.32
C TRP A 301 11.60 -24.05 16.70
N LEU A 302 11.86 -23.03 17.52
CA LEU A 302 13.20 -22.75 18.04
C LEU A 302 13.40 -23.46 19.37
N GLU A 303 14.37 -24.35 19.42
CA GLU A 303 14.80 -25.00 20.64
C GLU A 303 15.80 -24.07 21.38
N LEU A 304 15.28 -23.26 22.31
CA LEU A 304 16.05 -22.29 23.07
C LEU A 304 16.08 -22.74 24.55
N GLU A 305 17.25 -22.61 25.18
CA GLU A 305 17.46 -22.97 26.59
C GLU A 305 17.91 -21.74 27.40
N PHE A 306 16.95 -20.84 27.66
CA PHE A 306 17.16 -19.68 28.53
C PHE A 306 16.39 -19.88 29.86
N GLU A 307 16.88 -19.27 30.91
CA GLU A 307 16.25 -19.34 32.23
C GLU A 307 15.17 -18.28 32.42
N ARG A 308 15.29 -17.13 31.75
CA ARG A 308 14.38 -15.99 31.90
C ARG A 308 13.62 -15.72 30.62
N GLU A 309 12.36 -15.37 30.74
CA GLU A 309 11.52 -14.96 29.59
C GLU A 309 12.12 -13.78 28.81
N GLN A 310 12.77 -12.84 29.52
CA GLN A 310 13.42 -11.70 28.90
C GLN A 310 14.52 -12.12 27.90
N ASP A 311 15.26 -13.18 28.19
CA ASP A 311 16.33 -13.66 27.31
C ASP A 311 15.74 -14.28 26.02
N TYR A 312 14.55 -14.89 26.11
CA TYR A 312 13.79 -15.33 24.93
C TYR A 312 13.38 -14.13 24.06
N LEU A 313 12.84 -13.08 24.68
CA LEU A 313 12.41 -11.87 23.98
C LEU A 313 13.60 -11.19 23.28
N GLU A 314 14.71 -11.01 23.98
CA GLU A 314 15.95 -10.39 23.43
C GLU A 314 16.50 -11.23 22.26
N HIS A 315 16.50 -12.55 22.38
CA HIS A 315 16.90 -13.42 21.28
C HIS A 315 15.99 -13.26 20.05
N MET A 316 14.66 -13.29 20.27
CA MET A 316 13.68 -13.14 19.19
C MET A 316 13.76 -11.76 18.53
N GLN A 317 13.98 -10.69 19.32
CA GLN A 317 14.24 -9.34 18.79
C GLN A 317 15.53 -9.30 17.96
N GLY A 318 16.59 -9.99 18.39
CA GLY A 318 17.83 -10.12 17.60
C GLY A 318 17.61 -10.78 16.25
N LEU A 319 16.63 -11.70 16.14
CA LEU A 319 16.25 -12.30 14.86
C LEU A 319 15.47 -11.36 13.94
N CYS A 320 14.96 -10.22 14.43
CA CYS A 320 14.33 -9.19 13.61
C CYS A 320 15.36 -8.27 12.95
N ALA A 321 16.61 -8.28 13.42
CA ALA A 321 17.65 -7.42 12.88
C ALA A 321 17.89 -7.70 11.37
N PRO A 322 18.08 -6.69 10.52
CA PRO A 322 18.29 -6.88 9.08
C PRO A 322 19.41 -7.88 8.76
N SER A 323 20.49 -7.86 9.52
CA SER A 323 21.63 -8.77 9.36
C SER A 323 21.31 -10.26 9.65
N ALA A 324 20.18 -10.54 10.34
CA ALA A 324 19.71 -11.89 10.62
C ALA A 324 18.65 -12.37 9.62
N GLN A 325 18.29 -11.55 8.63
CA GLN A 325 17.24 -11.84 7.67
C GLN A 325 17.81 -12.48 6.40
N SER A 326 17.32 -13.66 6.08
CA SER A 326 17.57 -14.31 4.80
C SER A 326 16.40 -15.23 4.47
N MET A 327 16.00 -15.32 3.20
CA MET A 327 14.92 -16.20 2.74
C MET A 327 15.30 -16.79 1.37
N ASP A 328 15.05 -18.07 1.18
CA ASP A 328 15.23 -18.73 -0.10
C ASP A 328 14.00 -18.47 -0.98
N LEU A 329 14.12 -17.58 -1.94
CA LEU A 329 13.02 -17.19 -2.83
C LEU A 329 12.58 -18.35 -3.76
N SER A 330 13.40 -19.38 -3.93
CA SER A 330 13.06 -20.54 -4.77
C SER A 330 12.05 -21.50 -4.13
N ARG A 331 11.63 -21.22 -2.90
CA ARG A 331 10.67 -22.04 -2.14
C ARG A 331 9.46 -21.22 -1.74
N ALA A 332 8.27 -21.71 -2.04
CA ALA A 332 7.04 -21.17 -1.47
C ALA A 332 6.80 -21.78 -0.07
N SER A 333 6.18 -21.08 0.89
CA SER A 333 5.70 -19.72 0.85
C SER A 333 6.84 -18.74 1.24
N LEU A 334 6.77 -17.51 0.71
CA LEU A 334 7.66 -16.43 1.14
C LEU A 334 7.14 -15.70 2.40
N LEU A 335 6.26 -16.37 3.15
CA LEU A 335 5.84 -16.09 4.52
C LEU A 335 6.26 -17.28 5.37
N ARG A 336 6.88 -17.04 6.53
CA ARG A 336 7.25 -18.10 7.48
C ARG A 336 7.12 -17.66 8.92
N LEU A 337 6.95 -18.63 9.81
CA LEU A 337 6.90 -18.45 11.25
C LEU A 337 8.14 -19.06 11.91
N ARG A 338 8.69 -18.34 12.90
CA ARG A 338 9.67 -18.87 13.84
C ARG A 338 9.10 -18.70 15.25
N ILE A 339 8.96 -19.80 15.96
CA ILE A 339 8.22 -19.82 17.24
C ILE A 339 9.15 -20.28 18.34
N ALA A 340 9.21 -19.52 19.43
CA ALA A 340 9.90 -19.90 20.66
C ALA A 340 8.87 -20.07 21.79
N ARG A 341 8.87 -21.23 22.46
CA ARG A 341 8.04 -21.48 23.64
C ARG A 341 8.81 -21.08 24.90
N VAL A 342 8.16 -20.34 25.81
CA VAL A 342 8.75 -20.00 27.11
C VAL A 342 8.47 -21.13 28.10
N PRO A 343 9.48 -21.83 28.62
CA PRO A 343 9.30 -22.93 29.56
C PRO A 343 8.61 -22.46 30.84
N GLY A 344 7.64 -23.26 31.33
CA GLY A 344 6.86 -22.93 32.56
C GLY A 344 5.82 -21.82 32.39
N SER A 345 5.63 -21.34 31.17
CA SER A 345 4.62 -20.35 30.81
C SER A 345 3.78 -20.90 29.64
N GLU A 346 2.59 -20.32 29.43
CA GLU A 346 1.78 -20.58 28.22
C GLU A 346 2.15 -19.66 27.08
N ARG A 347 3.15 -18.78 27.28
CA ARG A 347 3.57 -17.78 26.31
C ARG A 347 4.44 -18.34 25.19
N HIS A 348 4.13 -17.94 23.99
CA HIS A 348 4.92 -18.19 22.80
C HIS A 348 5.32 -16.85 22.17
N PHE A 349 6.60 -16.69 21.82
CA PHE A 349 7.05 -15.61 20.95
C PHE A 349 7.00 -16.09 19.51
N VAL A 350 6.31 -15.35 18.66
CA VAL A 350 6.07 -15.69 17.25
C VAL A 350 6.65 -14.60 16.37
N LEU A 351 7.68 -14.93 15.63
CA LEU A 351 8.28 -14.07 14.61
C LEU A 351 7.67 -14.43 13.26
N VAL A 352 6.89 -13.50 12.69
CA VAL A 352 6.36 -13.59 11.34
C VAL A 352 7.33 -12.88 10.40
N GLN A 353 7.83 -13.57 9.40
CA GLN A 353 8.71 -13.04 8.38
C GLN A 353 8.04 -13.16 7.02
N LEU A 354 8.00 -12.04 6.27
CA LEU A 354 7.33 -11.95 4.98
C LEU A 354 8.20 -11.17 4.01
N HIS A 355 8.36 -11.68 2.80
CA HIS A 355 9.21 -11.05 1.80
C HIS A 355 8.42 -10.05 0.94
N HIS A 356 8.98 -8.87 0.68
CA HIS A 356 8.37 -7.85 -0.18
C HIS A 356 8.18 -8.28 -1.65
N MET A 357 8.72 -9.42 -2.05
CA MET A 357 8.43 -10.04 -3.35
C MET A 357 6.95 -10.42 -3.51
N VAL A 358 6.26 -10.72 -2.40
CA VAL A 358 4.87 -11.21 -2.41
C VAL A 358 3.89 -10.29 -1.71
N THR A 359 4.36 -9.24 -1.07
CA THR A 359 3.50 -8.24 -0.39
C THR A 359 4.21 -6.92 -0.17
N ASP A 360 3.42 -5.87 0.04
CA ASP A 360 3.82 -4.56 0.54
C ASP A 360 3.02 -4.22 1.82
N HIS A 361 3.09 -2.96 2.29
CA HIS A 361 2.34 -2.54 3.47
C HIS A 361 0.81 -2.64 3.28
N VAL A 362 0.29 -2.38 2.06
CA VAL A 362 -1.14 -2.52 1.77
C VAL A 362 -1.55 -4.00 1.79
N GLY A 363 -0.70 -4.87 1.24
CA GLY A 363 -0.91 -6.32 1.29
C GLY A 363 -0.91 -6.85 2.72
N LEU A 364 -0.07 -6.31 3.61
CA LEU A 364 -0.08 -6.64 5.03
C LEU A 364 -1.38 -6.22 5.72
N ASP A 365 -1.87 -5.01 5.46
CA ASP A 365 -3.14 -4.55 6.01
C ASP A 365 -4.30 -5.46 5.59
N ILE A 366 -4.29 -5.92 4.33
CA ILE A 366 -5.26 -6.90 3.84
C ILE A 366 -5.15 -8.21 4.62
N ILE A 367 -3.92 -8.74 4.80
CA ILE A 367 -3.67 -9.98 5.54
C ILE A 367 -4.19 -9.85 6.98
N TYR A 368 -3.87 -8.78 7.70
CA TYR A 368 -4.32 -8.56 9.06
C TYR A 368 -5.85 -8.41 9.16
N ASN A 369 -6.46 -7.61 8.30
CA ASN A 369 -7.91 -7.44 8.29
C ASN A 369 -8.65 -8.75 7.97
N GLU A 370 -8.17 -9.54 7.00
CA GLU A 370 -8.78 -10.84 6.69
C GLU A 370 -8.57 -11.87 7.79
N LEU A 371 -7.44 -11.79 8.52
CA LEU A 371 -7.17 -12.63 9.69
C LEU A 371 -8.15 -12.32 10.83
N GLU A 372 -8.40 -11.03 11.13
CA GLU A 372 -9.43 -10.63 12.10
C GLU A 372 -10.81 -11.12 11.71
N VAL A 373 -11.18 -11.02 10.43
CA VAL A 373 -12.45 -11.57 9.91
C VAL A 373 -12.50 -13.09 10.07
N TYR A 374 -11.38 -13.79 9.84
CA TYR A 374 -11.28 -15.23 10.04
C TYR A 374 -11.51 -15.61 11.51
N GLU A 375 -10.82 -14.95 12.45
CA GLU A 375 -10.97 -15.19 13.90
C GLU A 375 -12.39 -14.91 14.40
N ALA A 376 -13.07 -13.92 13.79
CA ALA A 376 -14.47 -13.63 14.07
C ALA A 376 -15.46 -14.63 13.42
N GLY A 377 -14.99 -15.64 12.67
CA GLY A 377 -15.84 -16.62 11.97
C GLY A 377 -16.53 -16.06 10.72
N GLY A 378 -16.04 -14.93 10.18
CA GLY A 378 -16.65 -14.18 9.07
C GLY A 378 -16.12 -14.53 7.68
N GLN A 379 -15.43 -15.65 7.46
CA GLN A 379 -14.74 -16.01 6.22
C GLN A 379 -15.63 -15.91 4.97
N LEU A 380 -16.92 -16.22 5.12
CA LEU A 380 -17.89 -16.19 4.02
C LEU A 380 -18.25 -14.76 3.57
N SER A 381 -17.96 -13.74 4.36
CA SER A 381 -18.19 -12.35 4.02
C SER A 381 -17.07 -11.72 3.18
N LEU A 382 -15.91 -12.39 3.11
CA LEU A 382 -14.77 -11.88 2.37
C LEU A 382 -15.06 -11.90 0.85
N PRO A 383 -14.71 -10.83 0.11
CA PRO A 383 -14.86 -10.77 -1.33
C PRO A 383 -13.96 -11.83 -1.99
N ARG A 384 -14.28 -12.25 -3.21
CA ARG A 384 -13.42 -13.17 -3.96
C ARG A 384 -12.02 -12.58 -4.12
N ALA A 385 -10.97 -13.35 -3.78
CA ALA A 385 -9.60 -12.95 -4.03
C ALA A 385 -9.32 -12.88 -5.54
N VAL A 386 -8.61 -11.84 -5.95
CA VAL A 386 -8.20 -11.64 -7.35
C VAL A 386 -6.87 -12.37 -7.57
N PRO A 387 -6.75 -13.24 -8.59
CA PRO A 387 -5.49 -13.88 -8.90
C PRO A 387 -4.41 -12.87 -9.30
N TYR A 388 -3.20 -13.03 -8.77
CA TYR A 388 -2.10 -12.10 -9.06
C TYR A 388 -1.67 -12.10 -10.54
N ARG A 389 -1.93 -13.17 -11.27
CA ARG A 389 -1.75 -13.23 -12.72
C ARG A 389 -2.46 -12.11 -13.48
N GLU A 390 -3.61 -11.63 -12.98
CA GLU A 390 -4.36 -10.55 -13.63
C GLU A 390 -3.55 -9.24 -13.60
N PHE A 391 -2.87 -8.97 -12.48
CA PHE A 391 -1.95 -7.85 -12.37
C PHE A 391 -0.77 -7.99 -13.34
N ILE A 392 -0.12 -9.15 -13.40
CA ILE A 392 1.01 -9.40 -14.31
C ILE A 392 0.59 -9.26 -15.77
N ALA A 393 -0.52 -9.86 -16.15
CA ALA A 393 -1.05 -9.79 -17.51
C ALA A 393 -1.37 -8.34 -17.92
N ARG A 394 -2.01 -7.57 -17.03
CA ARG A 394 -2.30 -6.16 -17.25
C ARG A 394 -1.01 -5.32 -17.37
N THR A 395 -0.03 -5.57 -16.52
CA THR A 395 1.26 -4.88 -16.57
C THR A 395 1.98 -5.11 -17.89
N GLN A 396 2.00 -6.37 -18.38
CA GLN A 396 2.56 -6.70 -19.69
C GLN A 396 1.80 -6.02 -20.84
N TYR A 397 0.49 -6.00 -20.78
CA TYR A 397 -0.34 -5.31 -21.78
C TYR A 397 -0.03 -3.81 -21.83
N LEU A 398 0.02 -3.14 -20.67
CA LEU A 398 0.34 -1.72 -20.60
C LEU A 398 1.76 -1.41 -21.06
N ALA A 399 2.73 -2.27 -20.75
CA ALA A 399 4.11 -2.12 -21.23
C ALA A 399 4.22 -2.18 -22.77
N GLN A 400 3.33 -2.94 -23.44
CA GLN A 400 3.27 -2.99 -24.90
C GLN A 400 2.60 -1.74 -25.52
N GLN A 401 1.75 -1.03 -24.76
CA GLN A 401 1.08 0.18 -25.23
C GLN A 401 1.92 1.45 -25.09
N HIS A 402 2.93 1.44 -24.21
CA HIS A 402 3.75 2.60 -23.87
C HIS A 402 5.23 2.29 -24.02
N ASP A 403 5.93 3.07 -24.84
CA ASP A 403 7.39 3.02 -24.95
C ASP A 403 8.01 3.85 -23.80
N ALA A 404 8.19 3.20 -22.64
CA ALA A 404 8.82 3.83 -21.48
C ALA A 404 10.27 4.27 -21.78
N GLY A 405 11.00 3.51 -22.63
CA GLY A 405 12.37 3.85 -23.04
C GLY A 405 12.42 5.17 -23.80
N ALA A 406 11.55 5.32 -24.80
CA ALA A 406 11.46 6.58 -25.57
C ALA A 406 11.03 7.75 -24.67
N TYR A 407 10.07 7.54 -23.76
CA TYR A 407 9.64 8.57 -22.81
C TYR A 407 10.79 9.02 -21.91
N PHE A 408 11.46 8.11 -21.20
CA PHE A 408 12.55 8.47 -20.29
C PHE A 408 13.76 9.04 -21.04
N THR A 409 14.07 8.56 -22.24
CA THR A 409 15.09 9.17 -23.08
C THR A 409 14.76 10.63 -23.44
N SER A 410 13.48 10.93 -23.70
CA SER A 410 13.06 12.31 -23.99
C SER A 410 13.11 13.24 -22.78
N VAL A 411 12.90 12.69 -21.56
CA VAL A 411 12.82 13.47 -20.31
C VAL A 411 14.18 13.59 -19.61
N LEU A 412 14.99 12.54 -19.68
CA LEU A 412 16.26 12.42 -18.93
C LEU A 412 17.49 12.26 -19.84
N GLY A 413 17.32 12.31 -21.16
CA GLY A 413 18.40 12.05 -22.13
C GLY A 413 19.53 13.08 -22.12
N ASP A 414 19.34 14.22 -21.47
CA ASP A 414 20.34 15.27 -21.22
C ASP A 414 21.02 15.18 -19.86
N VAL A 415 20.66 14.19 -19.04
CA VAL A 415 21.26 13.96 -17.71
C VAL A 415 22.47 13.05 -17.86
N ASP A 416 23.66 13.65 -17.92
CA ASP A 416 24.94 12.94 -18.14
C ASP A 416 25.66 12.55 -16.84
N GLU A 417 25.27 13.14 -15.69
CA GLU A 417 25.94 12.92 -14.42
C GLU A 417 24.96 12.43 -13.33
N PRO A 418 25.35 11.46 -12.50
CA PRO A 418 24.52 11.03 -11.38
C PRO A 418 24.44 12.14 -10.34
N THR A 419 23.28 12.28 -9.70
CA THR A 419 23.14 13.15 -8.54
C THR A 419 23.86 12.54 -7.36
N LEU A 420 24.93 13.20 -6.90
CA LEU A 420 25.78 12.74 -5.78
C LEU A 420 25.62 13.72 -4.61
N PRO A 421 24.61 13.56 -3.74
CA PRO A 421 24.46 14.39 -2.55
C PRO A 421 25.74 14.31 -1.70
N PHE A 422 26.30 15.47 -1.32
CA PHE A 422 27.54 15.58 -0.54
C PHE A 422 28.77 14.94 -1.19
N GLY A 423 28.77 14.67 -2.50
CA GLY A 423 29.87 14.01 -3.21
C GLY A 423 30.06 12.52 -2.88
N LEU A 424 29.08 11.88 -2.28
CA LEU A 424 29.11 10.46 -1.93
C LEU A 424 28.80 9.62 -3.18
N VAL A 425 29.80 8.86 -3.65
CA VAL A 425 29.68 7.97 -4.82
C VAL A 425 28.96 6.66 -4.46
N ASN A 426 29.10 6.21 -3.21
CA ASN A 426 28.51 4.97 -2.71
C ASN A 426 27.88 5.22 -1.34
N VAL A 427 26.61 4.89 -1.20
CA VAL A 427 25.88 4.90 0.07
C VAL A 427 25.62 3.43 0.45
N TYR A 428 26.68 2.70 0.72
CA TYR A 428 26.55 1.36 1.30
C TYR A 428 26.46 1.51 2.83
N GLY A 429 25.24 1.52 3.34
CA GLY A 429 24.96 1.35 4.77
C GLY A 429 24.34 -0.03 4.97
N ASP A 430 24.82 -0.77 5.93
CA ASP A 430 24.23 -2.04 6.39
C ASP A 430 22.99 -1.83 7.28
N GLY A 431 22.52 -0.58 7.44
CA GLY A 431 21.42 -0.22 8.34
C GLY A 431 21.79 -0.28 9.83
N SER A 432 23.01 -0.68 10.21
CA SER A 432 23.40 -0.85 11.62
C SER A 432 23.45 0.45 12.43
N ARG A 433 23.35 1.61 11.77
CA ARG A 433 23.34 2.94 12.42
C ARG A 433 21.96 3.59 12.42
N ILE A 434 20.93 2.92 11.94
CA ILE A 434 19.56 3.43 12.06
C ILE A 434 19.15 3.15 13.50
N GLU A 435 19.13 4.18 14.34
CA GLU A 435 18.51 4.10 15.65
C GLU A 435 17.00 3.83 15.43
N GLU A 436 16.47 2.78 16.06
CA GLU A 436 15.05 2.49 16.05
C GLU A 436 14.31 3.71 16.63
N ASP A 437 13.49 4.35 15.81
CA ASP A 437 12.46 5.26 16.31
C ASP A 437 11.43 4.40 17.07
N ARG A 438 11.49 4.50 18.41
CA ARG A 438 10.58 3.85 19.35
C ARG A 438 9.29 4.63 19.49
#